data_13f44fbf4f861aec912ccf629f47fbe6
#
_entry.id   13f44fbf4f861aec912ccf629f47fbe6
#
_cell.length_a   1.000
_cell.length_b   1.000
_cell.length_c   1.000
_cell.angle_alpha   90.00
_cell.angle_beta   90.00
_cell.angle_gamma   90.00
#
_symmetry.space_group_name_H-M   'P 1'
#
loop_
_entity.id
_entity.type
_entity.pdbx_description
1 polymer ?
#
loop_
_entity_poly.entity_id
_entity_poly.type
_entity_poly.pdbx_seq_one_letter_code
_entity_poly.pdbx_strand_id
1 'polypeptide(L)'
;MSFELITRTYSTSQKPIKAIIAIHGWEGDEYVFEQVAKLISLENSEWFFPRAPYRTDSDNGNSWFGGNDEDGWKFEKTFDGMNNLINKIRTSGYSASNIFLIGFSQGACLAIDFALRLPFSIGGIIAIAGFIKFKERFLKDATKESTRTPILLMHGNQDDVIPVKAGKTTNDILVEKGYLVHFERYDAKHKIPLKKMNLINKFINDPTSIVKSKT
;
A
#
# COMPACT_ATOMS: atom_id res chain seq x y z
N MET A 1 -1.20 -16.54 20.31
CA MET A 1 -2.00 -15.28 20.27
C MET A 1 -1.73 -14.62 18.93
N SER A 2 -2.78 -14.20 18.20
CA SER A 2 -2.62 -13.45 16.96
C SER A 2 -2.12 -12.03 17.27
N PHE A 3 -1.18 -11.51 16.50
CA PHE A 3 -0.65 -10.17 16.68
C PHE A 3 -1.63 -9.13 16.09
N GLU A 4 -1.94 -8.08 16.85
CA GLU A 4 -2.79 -6.98 16.38
C GLU A 4 -1.97 -5.70 16.25
N LEU A 5 -2.18 -4.97 15.14
CA LEU A 5 -1.60 -3.66 14.93
C LEU A 5 -2.40 -2.59 15.68
N ILE A 6 -1.71 -1.68 16.35
CA ILE A 6 -2.34 -0.44 16.81
C ILE A 6 -2.85 0.29 15.56
N THR A 7 -4.16 0.54 15.51
CA THR A 7 -4.79 1.09 14.32
C THR A 7 -5.76 2.20 14.71
N ARG A 8 -5.56 3.40 14.13
CA ARG A 8 -6.53 4.49 14.20
C ARG A 8 -7.50 4.41 13.03
N THR A 9 -8.67 4.99 13.19
CA THR A 9 -9.67 5.07 12.12
C THR A 9 -10.17 6.49 11.92
N TYR A 10 -10.59 6.78 10.69
CA TYR A 10 -11.26 8.03 10.30
C TYR A 10 -12.34 7.70 9.26
N SER A 11 -13.56 8.12 9.49
CA SER A 11 -14.67 7.88 8.57
C SER A 11 -15.20 9.19 8.00
N THR A 12 -15.50 9.19 6.70
CA THR A 12 -16.11 10.33 5.99
C THR A 12 -17.64 10.24 5.90
N SER A 13 -18.22 9.15 6.44
CA SER A 13 -19.66 8.87 6.37
C SER A 13 -20.09 7.98 7.54
N GLN A 14 -21.36 8.04 7.91
CA GLN A 14 -21.95 7.11 8.89
C GLN A 14 -22.12 5.68 8.33
N LYS A 15 -22.13 5.54 7.00
CA LYS A 15 -22.25 4.24 6.31
C LYS A 15 -21.20 4.16 5.21
N PRO A 16 -19.92 4.03 5.57
CA PRO A 16 -18.85 3.94 4.58
C PRO A 16 -18.98 2.64 3.78
N ILE A 17 -18.70 2.71 2.49
CA ILE A 17 -18.74 1.56 1.59
C ILE A 17 -17.35 1.10 1.15
N LYS A 18 -16.33 1.94 1.35
CA LYS A 18 -14.93 1.66 1.02
C LYS A 18 -14.06 1.67 2.27
N ALA A 19 -13.15 0.71 2.38
CA ALA A 19 -12.15 0.62 3.42
C ALA A 19 -10.76 0.88 2.85
N ILE A 20 -10.05 1.87 3.38
CA ILE A 20 -8.73 2.27 2.91
C ILE A 20 -7.71 2.02 4.02
N ILE A 21 -6.78 1.09 3.83
CA ILE A 21 -5.68 0.86 4.75
C ILE A 21 -4.50 1.73 4.30
N ALA A 22 -4.14 2.74 5.08
CA ALA A 22 -3.10 3.71 4.76
C ALA A 22 -1.82 3.41 5.56
N ILE A 23 -0.76 3.04 4.85
CA ILE A 23 0.46 2.42 5.37
C ILE A 23 1.59 3.44 5.32
N HIS A 24 2.05 3.91 6.48
CA HIS A 24 3.09 4.93 6.60
C HIS A 24 4.48 4.45 6.13
N GLY A 25 5.38 5.39 5.86
CA GLY A 25 6.78 5.13 5.53
C GLY A 25 7.61 4.74 6.77
N TRP A 26 8.91 4.54 6.55
CA TRP A 26 9.86 4.29 7.64
C TRP A 26 9.87 5.45 8.63
N GLU A 27 10.02 5.13 9.93
CA GLU A 27 9.92 6.07 11.06
C GLU A 27 8.55 6.75 11.25
N GLY A 28 7.53 6.32 10.51
CA GLY A 28 6.17 6.83 10.69
C GLY A 28 5.39 6.15 11.82
N ASP A 29 4.14 6.59 11.94
CA ASP A 29 3.17 6.07 12.90
C ASP A 29 1.73 6.15 12.32
N GLU A 30 0.74 5.85 13.13
CA GLU A 30 -0.69 5.87 12.76
C GLU A 30 -1.28 7.27 12.57
N TYR A 31 -0.51 8.33 12.74
CA TYR A 31 -0.98 9.72 12.57
C TYR A 31 -0.60 10.32 11.23
N VAL A 32 0.49 9.84 10.62
CA VAL A 32 1.13 10.46 9.44
C VAL A 32 0.19 10.59 8.25
N PHE A 33 -0.64 9.56 7.99
CA PHE A 33 -1.50 9.53 6.79
C PHE A 33 -2.84 10.26 6.94
N GLU A 34 -3.26 10.66 8.15
CA GLU A 34 -4.59 11.26 8.35
C GLU A 34 -4.78 12.54 7.54
N GLN A 35 -3.77 13.40 7.45
CA GLN A 35 -3.83 14.61 6.64
C GLN A 35 -3.92 14.31 5.14
N VAL A 36 -3.23 13.27 4.69
CA VAL A 36 -3.28 12.81 3.28
C VAL A 36 -4.68 12.29 2.96
N ALA A 37 -5.29 11.52 3.85
CA ALA A 37 -6.66 11.01 3.69
C ALA A 37 -7.67 12.17 3.53
N LYS A 38 -7.55 13.22 4.35
CA LYS A 38 -8.38 14.43 4.25
C LYS A 38 -8.20 15.15 2.91
N LEU A 39 -6.97 15.22 2.39
CA LEU A 39 -6.66 15.86 1.10
C LEU A 39 -7.16 15.05 -0.11
N ILE A 40 -7.20 13.71 -0.01
CA ILE A 40 -7.80 12.85 -1.05
C ILE A 40 -9.31 13.09 -1.14
N SER A 41 -9.94 13.49 -0.03
CA SER A 41 -11.37 13.86 0.01
C SER A 41 -12.28 12.79 -0.58
N LEU A 42 -12.09 11.54 -0.17
CA LEU A 42 -12.86 10.40 -0.63
C LEU A 42 -14.16 10.29 0.18
N GLU A 43 -15.29 10.37 -0.50
CA GLU A 43 -16.60 10.19 0.13
C GLU A 43 -16.91 8.72 0.45
N ASN A 44 -17.81 8.48 1.40
CA ASN A 44 -18.30 7.16 1.80
C ASN A 44 -17.17 6.14 2.08
N SER A 45 -16.11 6.61 2.75
CA SER A 45 -14.93 5.81 3.07
C SER A 45 -14.63 5.77 4.56
N GLU A 46 -14.07 4.65 4.98
CA GLU A 46 -13.42 4.48 6.28
C GLU A 46 -11.94 4.20 6.06
N TRP A 47 -11.12 4.96 6.77
CA TRP A 47 -9.66 4.89 6.71
C TRP A 47 -9.13 4.22 7.95
N PHE A 48 -8.18 3.31 7.74
CA PHE A 48 -7.47 2.57 8.77
C PHE A 48 -6.00 2.94 8.69
N PHE A 49 -5.45 3.43 9.78
CA PHE A 49 -4.06 3.87 9.89
C PHE A 49 -3.32 2.95 10.86
N PRO A 50 -2.80 1.81 10.42
CA PRO A 50 -2.04 0.92 11.30
C PRO A 50 -0.65 1.50 11.57
N ARG A 51 -0.15 1.25 12.81
CA ARG A 51 1.24 1.50 13.21
C ARG A 51 2.07 0.26 12.94
N ALA A 52 3.23 0.44 12.34
CA ALA A 52 4.20 -0.64 12.11
C ALA A 52 4.70 -1.25 13.44
N PRO A 53 4.92 -2.59 13.50
CA PRO A 53 5.15 -3.29 14.77
C PRO A 53 6.60 -3.30 15.26
N TYR A 54 7.56 -2.91 14.44
CA TYR A 54 8.98 -2.89 14.83
C TYR A 54 9.41 -1.45 15.11
N ARG A 55 10.24 -1.28 16.16
CA ARG A 55 10.91 0.02 16.38
C ARG A 55 12.09 0.14 15.42
N THR A 56 12.39 1.36 15.01
CA THR A 56 13.62 1.64 14.25
C THR A 56 14.83 1.67 15.19
N ASP A 57 16.02 1.42 14.66
CA ASP A 57 17.25 1.44 15.44
C ASP A 57 17.53 2.82 16.07
N SER A 58 17.07 3.90 15.41
CA SER A 58 17.12 5.26 15.91
C SER A 58 16.14 5.56 17.05
N ASP A 59 15.22 4.63 17.34
CA ASP A 59 14.08 4.78 18.24
C ASP A 59 13.15 5.98 17.94
N ASN A 60 13.31 6.58 16.75
CA ASN A 60 12.54 7.76 16.34
C ASN A 60 11.18 7.45 15.70
N GLY A 61 10.82 6.16 15.59
CA GLY A 61 9.57 5.77 14.97
C GLY A 61 9.46 4.28 14.75
N ASN A 62 8.63 3.89 13.78
CA ASN A 62 8.29 2.49 13.56
C ASN A 62 8.63 2.02 12.14
N SER A 63 8.90 0.73 12.00
CA SER A 63 9.26 0.07 10.75
C SER A 63 8.35 -1.13 10.49
N TRP A 64 7.98 -1.33 9.23
CA TRP A 64 7.23 -2.52 8.80
C TRP A 64 8.10 -3.77 8.72
N PHE A 65 9.41 -3.60 8.65
CA PHE A 65 10.36 -4.69 8.59
C PHE A 65 11.40 -4.51 9.70
N GLY A 66 11.61 -5.53 10.52
CA GLY A 66 12.69 -5.55 11.51
C GLY A 66 13.93 -6.23 10.94
N GLY A 67 15.08 -6.03 11.57
CA GLY A 67 16.35 -6.58 11.09
C GLY A 67 16.93 -5.80 9.90
N ASN A 68 17.89 -6.41 9.23
CA ASN A 68 18.64 -5.83 8.13
C ASN A 68 19.11 -6.91 7.13
N ASP A 69 19.93 -6.52 6.14
CA ASP A 69 20.44 -7.46 5.13
C ASP A 69 21.46 -8.47 5.69
N GLU A 70 22.12 -8.16 6.81
CA GLU A 70 23.14 -9.04 7.43
C GLU A 70 22.48 -10.08 8.33
N ASP A 71 21.56 -9.66 9.22
CA ASP A 71 20.91 -10.52 10.23
C ASP A 71 19.60 -11.15 9.72
N GLY A 72 19.20 -10.78 8.51
CA GLY A 72 17.92 -11.17 7.92
C GLY A 72 16.75 -10.26 8.33
N TRP A 73 15.77 -10.19 7.44
CA TRP A 73 14.58 -9.38 7.62
C TRP A 73 13.49 -10.12 8.40
N LYS A 74 12.90 -9.44 9.37
CA LYS A 74 11.75 -9.91 10.17
C LYS A 74 10.49 -9.18 9.71
N PHE A 75 9.44 -9.93 9.41
CA PHE A 75 8.17 -9.38 8.90
C PHE A 75 6.94 -10.12 9.44
N GLU A 76 7.12 -11.15 10.28
CA GLU A 76 6.05 -12.01 10.79
C GLU A 76 4.97 -11.19 11.49
N LYS A 77 5.35 -10.31 12.43
CA LYS A 77 4.39 -9.43 13.15
C LYS A 77 3.61 -8.52 12.19
N THR A 78 4.27 -8.01 11.15
CA THR A 78 3.63 -7.17 10.14
C THR A 78 2.59 -7.94 9.36
N PHE A 79 2.95 -9.13 8.85
CA PHE A 79 2.02 -9.94 8.07
C PHE A 79 0.87 -10.49 8.91
N ASP A 80 1.13 -10.95 10.13
CA ASP A 80 0.11 -11.40 11.08
C ASP A 80 -0.88 -10.25 11.38
N GLY A 81 -0.34 -9.08 11.72
CA GLY A 81 -1.16 -7.91 12.03
C GLY A 81 -1.96 -7.40 10.84
N MET A 82 -1.37 -7.36 9.65
CA MET A 82 -2.07 -6.96 8.42
C MET A 82 -3.16 -7.98 8.03
N ASN A 83 -2.90 -9.28 8.17
CA ASN A 83 -3.90 -10.33 7.95
C ASN A 83 -5.07 -10.19 8.93
N ASN A 84 -4.80 -9.94 10.21
CA ASN A 84 -5.85 -9.71 11.20
C ASN A 84 -6.66 -8.47 10.89
N LEU A 85 -6.01 -7.37 10.50
CA LEU A 85 -6.67 -6.12 10.13
C LEU A 85 -7.59 -6.31 8.91
N ILE A 86 -7.10 -6.91 7.82
CA ILE A 86 -7.92 -7.10 6.61
C ILE A 86 -9.08 -8.07 6.87
N ASN A 87 -8.89 -9.11 7.69
CA ASN A 87 -9.95 -10.02 8.09
C ASN A 87 -11.01 -9.31 8.94
N LYS A 88 -10.60 -8.47 9.90
CA LYS A 88 -11.51 -7.64 10.71
C LYS A 88 -12.35 -6.71 9.84
N ILE A 89 -11.72 -6.04 8.86
CA ILE A 89 -12.43 -5.18 7.90
C ILE A 89 -13.44 -5.99 7.10
N ARG A 90 -13.08 -7.17 6.59
CA ARG A 90 -14.01 -8.02 5.83
C ARG A 90 -15.17 -8.53 6.68
N THR A 91 -14.92 -8.91 7.92
CA THR A 91 -15.98 -9.38 8.84
C THR A 91 -16.90 -8.25 9.31
N SER A 92 -16.45 -6.98 9.26
CA SER A 92 -17.33 -5.82 9.49
C SER A 92 -18.20 -5.46 8.28
N GLY A 93 -18.15 -6.23 7.18
CA GLY A 93 -19.08 -6.12 6.06
C GLY A 93 -18.50 -5.53 4.78
N TYR A 94 -17.21 -5.18 4.73
CA TYR A 94 -16.59 -4.71 3.49
C TYR A 94 -16.27 -5.88 2.55
N SER A 95 -16.78 -5.81 1.31
CA SER A 95 -16.35 -6.73 0.26
C SER A 95 -14.87 -6.51 -0.10
N ALA A 96 -14.17 -7.55 -0.52
CA ALA A 96 -12.77 -7.42 -0.92
C ALA A 96 -12.54 -6.37 -2.02
N SER A 97 -13.47 -6.25 -2.96
CA SER A 97 -13.44 -5.23 -4.05
C SER A 97 -13.56 -3.78 -3.55
N ASN A 98 -13.96 -3.56 -2.31
CA ASN A 98 -14.06 -2.24 -1.68
C ASN A 98 -12.93 -1.97 -0.68
N ILE A 99 -11.93 -2.85 -0.60
CA ILE A 99 -10.75 -2.68 0.25
C ILE A 99 -9.59 -2.22 -0.61
N PHE A 100 -8.94 -1.12 -0.21
CA PHE A 100 -7.78 -0.55 -0.89
C PHE A 100 -6.60 -0.41 0.07
N LEU A 101 -5.40 -0.61 -0.44
CA LEU A 101 -4.17 -0.27 0.27
C LEU A 101 -3.53 0.96 -0.37
N ILE A 102 -3.17 1.94 0.43
CA ILE A 102 -2.33 3.06 0.01
C ILE A 102 -1.08 3.10 0.90
N GLY A 103 0.10 3.13 0.30
CA GLY A 103 1.36 3.18 1.03
C GLY A 103 2.33 4.19 0.46
N PHE A 104 3.19 4.70 1.33
CA PHE A 104 4.30 5.58 0.95
C PHE A 104 5.63 4.96 1.34
N SER A 105 6.63 5.00 0.45
CA SER A 105 8.00 4.53 0.71
C SER A 105 8.01 3.07 1.20
N GLN A 106 8.52 2.78 2.40
CA GLN A 106 8.49 1.43 3.00
C GLN A 106 7.05 0.87 3.08
N GLY A 107 6.04 1.72 3.39
CA GLY A 107 4.64 1.32 3.39
C GLY A 107 4.11 0.95 2.00
N ALA A 108 4.64 1.57 0.93
CA ALA A 108 4.31 1.18 -0.44
C ALA A 108 4.93 -0.17 -0.81
N CYS A 109 6.16 -0.45 -0.35
CA CYS A 109 6.77 -1.78 -0.51
C CYS A 109 5.93 -2.85 0.18
N LEU A 110 5.44 -2.58 1.42
CA LEU A 110 4.56 -3.49 2.14
C LEU A 110 3.21 -3.66 1.42
N ALA A 111 2.59 -2.57 0.95
CA ALA A 111 1.30 -2.64 0.26
C ALA A 111 1.35 -3.59 -0.95
N ILE A 112 2.43 -3.53 -1.73
CA ILE A 112 2.68 -4.44 -2.85
C ILE A 112 2.90 -5.87 -2.33
N ASP A 113 3.87 -6.07 -1.43
CA ASP A 113 4.27 -7.41 -0.97
C ASP A 113 3.14 -8.13 -0.23
N PHE A 114 2.34 -7.43 0.57
CA PHE A 114 1.22 -7.99 1.30
C PHE A 114 0.02 -8.31 0.39
N ALA A 115 -0.45 -7.33 -0.39
CA ALA A 115 -1.66 -7.50 -1.18
C ALA A 115 -1.52 -8.57 -2.26
N LEU A 116 -0.32 -8.71 -2.84
CA LEU A 116 -0.09 -9.69 -3.91
C LEU A 116 0.08 -11.14 -3.41
N ARG A 117 0.07 -11.34 -2.09
CA ARG A 117 0.02 -12.68 -1.45
C ARG A 117 -1.37 -13.07 -0.97
N LEU A 118 -2.34 -12.17 -1.05
CA LEU A 118 -3.71 -12.48 -0.64
C LEU A 118 -4.31 -13.56 -1.56
N PRO A 119 -5.07 -14.52 -1.00
CA PRO A 119 -5.75 -15.56 -1.79
C PRO A 119 -7.03 -15.02 -2.47
N PHE A 120 -7.13 -13.72 -2.63
CA PHE A 120 -8.22 -13.00 -3.30
C PHE A 120 -7.73 -11.64 -3.80
N SER A 121 -8.39 -11.10 -4.82
CA SER A 121 -8.16 -9.73 -5.27
C SER A 121 -8.86 -8.72 -4.35
N ILE A 122 -8.26 -7.54 -4.19
CA ILE A 122 -8.86 -6.39 -3.51
C ILE A 122 -9.17 -5.27 -4.50
N GLY A 123 -9.83 -4.20 -4.03
CA GLY A 123 -10.21 -3.04 -4.85
C GLY A 123 -9.04 -2.37 -5.54
N GLY A 124 -7.88 -2.30 -4.91
CA GLY A 124 -6.66 -1.80 -5.54
C GLY A 124 -5.52 -1.49 -4.58
N ILE A 125 -4.35 -1.26 -5.16
CA ILE A 125 -3.13 -0.84 -4.46
C ILE A 125 -2.69 0.52 -5.02
N ILE A 126 -2.40 1.47 -4.15
CA ILE A 126 -1.74 2.73 -4.48
C ILE A 126 -0.37 2.73 -3.80
N ALA A 127 0.70 2.55 -4.57
CA ALA A 127 2.06 2.47 -4.06
C ALA A 127 2.84 3.73 -4.48
N ILE A 128 3.14 4.61 -3.52
CA ILE A 128 3.81 5.89 -3.74
C ILE A 128 5.26 5.79 -3.31
N ALA A 129 6.19 6.01 -4.22
CA ALA A 129 7.64 5.94 -4.01
C ALA A 129 8.10 4.60 -3.40
N GLY A 130 7.48 3.48 -3.83
CA GLY A 130 7.80 2.13 -3.39
C GLY A 130 8.29 1.24 -4.53
N PHE A 131 8.71 0.04 -4.17
CA PHE A 131 9.20 -0.97 -5.11
C PHE A 131 9.03 -2.39 -4.52
N ILE A 132 9.19 -3.43 -5.35
CA ILE A 132 9.25 -4.82 -4.89
C ILE A 132 10.59 -5.04 -4.15
N LYS A 133 10.55 -4.92 -2.82
CA LYS A 133 11.75 -5.02 -1.97
C LYS A 133 12.29 -6.45 -1.92
N PHE A 134 11.44 -7.44 -1.78
CA PHE A 134 11.81 -8.86 -1.63
C PHE A 134 11.42 -9.64 -2.89
N LYS A 135 12.18 -9.44 -3.98
CA LYS A 135 11.85 -9.96 -5.30
C LYS A 135 11.69 -11.48 -5.34
N GLU A 136 12.60 -12.23 -4.75
CA GLU A 136 12.55 -13.71 -4.74
C GLU A 136 11.31 -14.21 -4.00
N ARG A 137 11.05 -13.62 -2.82
CA ARG A 137 9.88 -13.90 -2.03
C ARG A 137 8.58 -13.55 -2.78
N PHE A 138 8.53 -12.40 -3.44
CA PHE A 138 7.40 -12.00 -4.28
C PHE A 138 7.14 -13.03 -5.38
N LEU A 139 8.17 -13.41 -6.13
CA LEU A 139 8.03 -14.37 -7.23
C LEU A 139 7.56 -15.76 -6.78
N LYS A 140 7.90 -16.16 -5.56
CA LYS A 140 7.50 -17.45 -4.96
C LYS A 140 6.07 -17.43 -4.43
N ASP A 141 5.66 -16.37 -3.76
CA ASP A 141 4.49 -16.36 -2.88
C ASP A 141 3.31 -15.54 -3.45
N ALA A 142 3.50 -14.81 -4.55
CA ALA A 142 2.41 -14.08 -5.20
C ALA A 142 1.34 -15.05 -5.72
N THR A 143 0.07 -14.73 -5.44
CA THR A 143 -1.05 -15.61 -5.80
C THR A 143 -1.60 -15.29 -7.18
N LYS A 144 -2.21 -16.27 -7.83
CA LYS A 144 -2.91 -16.06 -9.12
C LYS A 144 -4.11 -15.12 -8.96
N GLU A 145 -4.81 -15.23 -7.83
CA GLU A 145 -5.99 -14.41 -7.52
C GLU A 145 -5.64 -12.93 -7.43
N SER A 146 -4.46 -12.61 -6.91
CA SER A 146 -3.99 -11.22 -6.76
C SER A 146 -3.71 -10.52 -8.08
N THR A 147 -3.54 -11.24 -9.20
CA THR A 147 -3.30 -10.62 -10.52
C THR A 147 -4.45 -9.73 -11.00
N ARG A 148 -5.65 -9.94 -10.45
CA ARG A 148 -6.83 -9.09 -10.73
C ARG A 148 -6.90 -7.82 -9.87
N THR A 149 -6.01 -7.65 -8.90
CA THR A 149 -5.94 -6.42 -8.10
C THR A 149 -5.32 -5.30 -8.93
N PRO A 150 -6.06 -4.20 -9.21
CA PRO A 150 -5.52 -3.05 -9.93
C PRO A 150 -4.42 -2.36 -9.12
N ILE A 151 -3.39 -1.86 -9.80
CA ILE A 151 -2.24 -1.24 -9.15
C ILE A 151 -1.96 0.13 -9.76
N LEU A 152 -1.96 1.17 -8.92
CA LEU A 152 -1.46 2.49 -9.23
C LEU A 152 -0.08 2.65 -8.58
N LEU A 153 0.98 2.57 -9.39
CA LEU A 153 2.33 2.91 -8.96
C LEU A 153 2.58 4.39 -9.21
N MET A 154 3.12 5.10 -8.23
CA MET A 154 3.42 6.54 -8.33
C MET A 154 4.85 6.80 -7.88
N HIS A 155 5.65 7.54 -8.69
CA HIS A 155 7.04 7.80 -8.33
C HIS A 155 7.51 9.18 -8.77
N GLY A 156 8.25 9.88 -7.88
CA GLY A 156 8.86 11.16 -8.18
C GLY A 156 10.04 11.00 -9.15
N ASN A 157 10.09 11.86 -10.19
CA ASN A 157 11.18 11.85 -11.17
C ASN A 157 12.54 12.20 -10.55
N GLN A 158 12.53 12.99 -9.46
CA GLN A 158 13.70 13.51 -8.77
C GLN A 158 13.86 12.87 -7.38
N ASP A 159 13.29 11.66 -7.18
CA ASP A 159 13.40 10.94 -5.92
C ASP A 159 14.87 10.59 -5.65
N ASP A 160 15.40 11.20 -4.59
CA ASP A 160 16.80 11.11 -4.15
C ASP A 160 17.00 10.08 -3.02
N VAL A 161 15.93 9.43 -2.56
CA VAL A 161 15.94 8.34 -1.56
C VAL A 161 15.78 6.98 -2.24
N ILE A 162 14.72 6.85 -3.05
CA ILE A 162 14.45 5.65 -3.86
C ILE A 162 14.42 6.08 -5.33
N PRO A 163 15.46 5.78 -6.11
CA PRO A 163 15.53 6.19 -7.51
C PRO A 163 14.30 5.72 -8.30
N VAL A 164 13.74 6.57 -9.16
CA VAL A 164 12.57 6.27 -10.02
C VAL A 164 12.75 4.99 -10.84
N LYS A 165 13.99 4.58 -11.10
CA LYS A 165 14.34 3.31 -11.75
C LYS A 165 13.80 2.10 -10.98
N ALA A 166 13.76 2.14 -9.64
CA ALA A 166 13.21 1.06 -8.82
C ALA A 166 11.70 0.90 -9.04
N GLY A 167 10.95 2.02 -9.10
CA GLY A 167 9.53 2.01 -9.47
C GLY A 167 9.30 1.50 -10.88
N LYS A 168 10.12 1.91 -11.86
CA LYS A 168 10.04 1.41 -13.23
C LYS A 168 10.29 -0.10 -13.30
N THR A 169 11.33 -0.61 -12.65
CA THR A 169 11.63 -2.05 -12.58
C THR A 169 10.46 -2.82 -11.96
N THR A 170 9.85 -2.28 -10.89
CA THR A 170 8.64 -2.86 -10.27
C THR A 170 7.48 -2.94 -11.26
N ASN A 171 7.20 -1.84 -11.99
CA ASN A 171 6.20 -1.82 -13.04
C ASN A 171 6.44 -2.92 -14.08
N ASP A 172 7.67 -3.01 -14.59
CA ASP A 172 8.03 -3.96 -15.65
C ASP A 172 7.83 -5.41 -15.17
N ILE A 173 8.23 -5.74 -13.93
CA ILE A 173 8.01 -7.06 -13.32
C ILE A 173 6.50 -7.35 -13.18
N LEU A 174 5.73 -6.41 -12.66
CA LEU A 174 4.30 -6.62 -12.47
C LEU A 174 3.56 -6.81 -13.79
N VAL A 175 3.88 -6.01 -14.80
CA VAL A 175 3.30 -6.13 -16.15
C VAL A 175 3.69 -7.46 -16.80
N GLU A 176 4.93 -7.91 -16.67
CA GLU A 176 5.39 -9.23 -17.15
C GLU A 176 4.63 -10.37 -16.49
N LYS A 177 4.27 -10.22 -15.19
CA LYS A 177 3.49 -11.20 -14.43
C LYS A 177 1.98 -11.10 -14.65
N GLY A 178 1.52 -10.22 -15.54
CA GLY A 178 0.11 -10.10 -15.91
C GLY A 178 -0.75 -9.24 -14.99
N TYR A 179 -0.15 -8.44 -14.11
CA TYR A 179 -0.90 -7.50 -13.28
C TYR A 179 -1.39 -6.29 -14.08
N LEU A 180 -2.53 -5.74 -13.67
CA LEU A 180 -3.10 -4.51 -14.20
C LEU A 180 -2.44 -3.31 -13.49
N VAL A 181 -1.52 -2.64 -14.17
CA VAL A 181 -0.70 -1.56 -13.58
C VAL A 181 -0.82 -0.27 -14.38
N HIS A 182 -1.01 0.84 -13.67
CA HIS A 182 -0.75 2.19 -14.19
C HIS A 182 0.46 2.77 -13.44
N PHE A 183 1.49 3.17 -14.19
CA PHE A 183 2.67 3.80 -13.63
C PHE A 183 2.66 5.30 -13.89
N GLU A 184 2.36 6.08 -12.86
CA GLU A 184 2.32 7.54 -12.87
C GLU A 184 3.62 8.12 -12.36
N ARG A 185 4.30 8.90 -13.16
CA ARG A 185 5.48 9.67 -12.77
C ARG A 185 5.10 11.13 -12.51
N TYR A 186 5.71 11.75 -11.52
CA TYR A 186 5.44 13.14 -11.19
C TYR A 186 6.72 13.92 -10.86
N ASP A 187 6.65 15.23 -11.02
CA ASP A 187 7.81 16.10 -10.83
C ASP A 187 7.95 16.49 -9.35
N ALA A 188 8.62 15.62 -8.59
CA ALA A 188 8.97 15.81 -7.19
C ALA A 188 10.11 14.87 -6.77
N LYS A 189 10.70 15.16 -5.61
CA LYS A 189 11.59 14.29 -4.85
C LYS A 189 10.80 13.19 -4.13
N HIS A 190 11.37 12.59 -3.06
CA HIS A 190 10.74 11.57 -2.22
C HIS A 190 9.58 12.13 -1.39
N LYS A 191 8.44 12.35 -2.03
CA LYS A 191 7.25 12.99 -1.43
C LYS A 191 5.95 12.41 -1.98
N ILE A 192 4.89 12.48 -1.16
CA ILE A 192 3.52 12.21 -1.60
C ILE A 192 3.08 13.34 -2.54
N PRO A 193 2.56 13.03 -3.75
CA PRO A 193 2.26 14.03 -4.78
C PRO A 193 0.92 14.74 -4.52
N LEU A 194 0.90 15.80 -3.71
CA LEU A 194 -0.34 16.52 -3.35
C LEU A 194 -1.14 17.01 -4.58
N LYS A 195 -0.46 17.32 -5.69
CA LYS A 195 -1.11 17.71 -6.96
C LYS A 195 -1.82 16.54 -7.68
N LYS A 196 -1.63 15.31 -7.23
CA LYS A 196 -2.19 14.09 -7.82
C LYS A 196 -3.29 13.44 -6.96
N MET A 197 -3.79 14.12 -5.92
CA MET A 197 -4.85 13.57 -5.07
C MET A 197 -6.11 13.21 -5.86
N ASN A 198 -6.45 13.98 -6.90
CA ASN A 198 -7.56 13.67 -7.78
C ASN A 198 -7.37 12.34 -8.57
N LEU A 199 -6.13 12.00 -8.95
CA LEU A 199 -5.84 10.72 -9.59
C LEU A 199 -6.05 9.56 -8.60
N ILE A 200 -5.60 9.72 -7.36
CA ILE A 200 -5.80 8.73 -6.29
C ILE A 200 -7.29 8.56 -6.00
N ASN A 201 -8.03 9.66 -5.84
CA ASN A 201 -9.49 9.62 -5.64
C ASN A 201 -10.19 8.90 -6.81
N LYS A 202 -9.86 9.27 -8.04
CA LYS A 202 -10.41 8.63 -9.25
C LYS A 202 -10.09 7.13 -9.29
N PHE A 203 -8.86 6.74 -8.98
CA PHE A 203 -8.46 5.33 -8.94
C PHE A 203 -9.26 4.55 -7.90
N ILE A 204 -9.48 5.07 -6.70
CA ILE A 204 -10.27 4.40 -5.66
C ILE A 204 -11.74 4.28 -6.08
N ASN A 205 -12.28 5.25 -6.81
CA ASN A 205 -13.67 5.21 -7.27
C ASN A 205 -13.88 4.31 -8.49
N ASP A 206 -12.95 4.32 -9.44
CA ASP A 206 -12.98 3.49 -10.64
C ASP A 206 -11.57 3.08 -11.06
N PRO A 207 -11.01 2.00 -10.44
CA PRO A 207 -9.67 1.51 -10.77
C PRO A 207 -9.52 1.16 -12.25
N THR A 208 -10.57 0.60 -12.86
CA THR A 208 -10.54 0.11 -14.24
C THR A 208 -10.39 1.22 -15.27
N SER A 209 -10.86 2.42 -14.96
CA SER A 209 -10.67 3.59 -15.84
C SER A 209 -9.20 4.07 -15.89
N ILE A 210 -8.38 3.67 -14.92
CA ILE A 210 -6.97 4.10 -14.80
C ILE A 210 -6.02 3.02 -15.31
N VAL A 211 -6.22 1.75 -14.88
CA VAL A 211 -5.40 0.64 -15.34
C VAL A 211 -5.94 0.10 -16.66
N LYS A 212 -5.16 0.19 -17.72
CA LYS A 212 -5.53 -0.39 -19.01
C LYS A 212 -5.00 -1.81 -19.10
N SER A 213 -5.87 -2.77 -19.45
CA SER A 213 -5.39 -4.05 -19.96
C SER A 213 -4.58 -3.77 -21.24
N LYS A 214 -3.39 -4.34 -21.35
CA LYS A 214 -2.74 -4.46 -22.66
C LYS A 214 -3.61 -5.44 -23.47
N THR A 215 -4.46 -4.91 -24.35
CA THR A 215 -5.02 -5.66 -25.47
C THR A 215 -3.93 -6.00 -26.45
#